data_ae70794f9da9266a58e677242e9b1458
#
_entry.id   ae70794f9da9266a58e677242e9b1458
#
_cell.length_a   1.000
_cell.length_b   1.000
_cell.length_c   1.000
_cell.angle_alpha   90.00
_cell.angle_beta   90.00
_cell.angle_gamma   90.00
#
_symmetry.space_group_name_H-M   'P 1'
#
loop_
_entity.id
_entity.type
_entity.pdbx_description
1 polymer ?
#
loop_
_entity_poly.entity_id
_entity_poly.type
_entity_poly.pdbx_seq_one_letter_code
_entity_poly.pdbx_strand_id
1 'polypeptide(L)'
;MISEKVFETYKGNQKIKGKIFSAGKSDVKLPVMIASHGFGCDCTEMESYCKYFSERGYLCLSYNFCGGGGRGELQSDGESTEMNVFTEIEDLLAVIEYVKGLECADTDNITLLGFSQGGFVSGLTASRLNEKIANLVMICPAICIPDHARLGMLGGAKYDLDNIPESWACPNGMVIGRQFHEAVKDMDPYLELAKFKGKVLLIAGEKDPVVNYSYQVKAYQCYEEGQCEFLMIRDGGHGFGADVMPNILVDIESFLQGKKNIMSVNVFCTKVEEFDKTDDMHRIGVFFTGYSDGDDFRGIILPGACDTQTKIGDGDYKLCADYTLSGVDKEKQECIIHVINKQAEDGYFRPTIDSDSKYIRNLIKGKDIVAALEFFDGGLTVRLWG
;
A
#
# COMPACT_ATOMS: atom_id res chain seq x y z
N MET A 1 -3.11 24.41 -1.26
CA MET A 1 -1.76 24.26 -0.64
C MET A 1 -1.90 23.39 0.60
N ILE A 2 -1.05 22.37 0.73
CA ILE A 2 -0.98 21.54 1.92
C ILE A 2 -0.35 22.36 3.06
N SER A 3 -0.98 22.34 4.22
CA SER A 3 -0.42 22.82 5.48
C SER A 3 0.38 21.67 6.10
N GLU A 4 1.64 21.92 6.43
CA GLU A 4 2.50 20.99 7.16
C GLU A 4 2.86 21.60 8.49
N LYS A 5 2.69 20.84 9.60
CA LYS A 5 3.00 21.29 10.96
C LYS A 5 3.63 20.18 11.75
N VAL A 6 4.61 20.51 12.58
CA VAL A 6 5.14 19.59 13.59
C VAL A 6 4.14 19.48 14.74
N PHE A 7 3.96 18.27 15.28
CA PHE A 7 3.21 18.02 16.50
C PHE A 7 4.04 17.23 17.51
N GLU A 8 3.62 17.32 18.75
CA GLU A 8 4.17 16.55 19.86
C GLU A 8 3.02 15.91 20.63
N THR A 9 3.21 14.67 21.04
CA THR A 9 2.33 13.96 21.98
C THR A 9 3.18 13.14 22.95
N TYR A 10 2.56 12.47 23.91
CA TYR A 10 3.30 11.78 24.96
C TYR A 10 2.76 10.37 25.20
N LYS A 11 3.68 9.41 25.35
CA LYS A 11 3.44 8.10 25.93
C LYS A 11 4.03 8.10 27.34
N GLY A 12 3.21 8.29 28.36
CA GLY A 12 3.70 8.55 29.72
C GLY A 12 4.59 9.80 29.74
N ASN A 13 5.87 9.64 30.07
CA ASN A 13 6.86 10.73 30.10
C ASN A 13 7.68 10.83 28.80
N GLN A 14 7.53 9.90 27.87
CA GLN A 14 8.26 9.91 26.62
C GLN A 14 7.52 10.74 25.57
N LYS A 15 8.22 11.69 24.97
CA LYS A 15 7.70 12.56 23.94
C LYS A 15 7.78 11.85 22.57
N ILE A 16 6.68 11.90 21.83
CA ILE A 16 6.56 11.46 20.44
C ILE A 16 6.43 12.70 19.57
N LYS A 17 7.22 12.78 18.52
CA LYS A 17 7.18 13.87 17.54
C LYS A 17 6.81 13.38 16.16
N GLY A 18 6.18 14.26 15.39
CA GLY A 18 5.80 13.96 14.03
C GLY A 18 5.29 15.17 13.28
N LYS A 19 4.69 14.92 12.12
CA LYS A 19 4.14 15.93 11.24
C LYS A 19 2.67 15.69 10.96
N ILE A 20 1.89 16.76 10.87
CA ILE A 20 0.50 16.77 10.43
C ILE A 20 0.42 17.46 9.07
N PHE A 21 -0.31 16.84 8.15
CA PHE A 21 -0.58 17.35 6.81
C PHE A 21 -2.08 17.51 6.59
N SER A 22 -2.51 18.64 6.04
CA SER A 22 -3.92 18.90 5.71
C SER A 22 -4.05 19.92 4.57
N ALA A 23 -5.08 19.81 3.74
CA ALA A 23 -5.34 20.71 2.63
C ALA A 23 -6.09 22.01 3.06
N GLY A 24 -5.77 22.55 4.22
CA GLY A 24 -6.34 23.81 4.71
C GLY A 24 -7.46 23.63 5.73
N LYS A 25 -8.20 24.71 6.01
CA LYS A 25 -9.32 24.70 6.96
C LYS A 25 -10.53 24.04 6.30
N SER A 26 -11.14 23.08 6.97
CA SER A 26 -12.39 22.46 6.59
C SER A 26 -13.44 22.74 7.67
N ASP A 27 -14.67 23.06 7.25
CA ASP A 27 -15.81 23.20 8.16
C ASP A 27 -16.41 21.82 8.54
N VAL A 28 -15.91 20.75 7.91
CA VAL A 28 -16.28 19.36 8.22
C VAL A 28 -15.09 18.61 8.79
N LYS A 29 -15.36 17.60 9.60
CA LYS A 29 -14.33 16.70 10.09
C LYS A 29 -13.73 15.90 8.93
N LEU A 30 -12.42 15.74 8.95
CA LEU A 30 -11.66 15.06 7.92
C LEU A 30 -11.39 13.60 8.32
N PRO A 31 -11.53 12.63 7.41
CA PRO A 31 -11.03 11.28 7.64
C PRO A 31 -9.55 11.32 7.98
N VAL A 32 -9.12 10.44 8.87
CA VAL A 32 -7.76 10.46 9.41
C VAL A 32 -6.91 9.34 8.80
N MET A 33 -5.67 9.64 8.47
CA MET A 33 -4.65 8.65 8.14
C MET A 33 -3.46 8.82 9.08
N ILE A 34 -3.09 7.76 9.81
CA ILE A 34 -1.89 7.72 10.64
C ILE A 34 -0.89 6.77 9.99
N ALA A 35 0.28 7.30 9.63
CA ALA A 35 1.30 6.60 8.86
C ALA A 35 2.53 6.27 9.70
N SER A 36 2.89 4.98 9.77
CA SER A 36 3.97 4.42 10.57
C SER A 36 5.14 3.98 9.70
N HIS A 37 6.34 4.50 9.98
CA HIS A 37 7.57 4.21 9.24
C HIS A 37 8.17 2.83 9.53
N GLY A 38 9.12 2.37 8.70
CA GLY A 38 9.87 1.13 8.86
C GLY A 38 11.00 1.21 9.89
N PHE A 39 11.62 0.06 10.14
CA PHE A 39 12.74 -0.08 11.09
C PHE A 39 13.94 0.77 10.70
N GLY A 40 14.38 1.64 11.61
CA GLY A 40 15.54 2.51 11.42
C GLY A 40 15.31 3.68 10.44
N CYS A 41 14.08 3.89 10.02
CA CYS A 41 13.62 5.04 9.26
C CYS A 41 13.05 6.14 10.18
N ASP A 42 12.45 7.14 9.61
CA ASP A 42 11.77 8.22 10.34
C ASP A 42 10.46 8.63 9.63
N CYS A 43 9.72 9.54 10.23
CA CYS A 43 8.41 9.96 9.73
C CYS A 43 8.45 10.55 8.31
N THR A 44 9.62 10.96 7.80
CA THR A 44 9.75 11.51 6.44
C THR A 44 9.56 10.44 5.35
N GLU A 45 9.79 9.15 5.67
CA GLU A 45 9.52 8.03 4.79
C GLU A 45 8.04 7.99 4.35
N MET A 46 7.14 8.42 5.22
CA MET A 46 5.70 8.38 4.99
C MET A 46 5.13 9.69 4.41
N GLU A 47 5.96 10.72 4.18
CA GLU A 47 5.49 12.04 3.74
C GLU A 47 4.79 12.01 2.39
N SER A 48 5.25 11.21 1.43
CA SER A 48 4.64 11.13 0.10
C SER A 48 3.18 10.66 0.20
N TYR A 49 2.93 9.65 1.03
CA TYR A 49 1.57 9.18 1.31
C TYR A 49 0.74 10.26 2.00
N CYS A 50 1.28 10.87 3.06
CA CYS A 50 0.59 11.92 3.80
C CYS A 50 0.24 13.12 2.93
N LYS A 51 1.14 13.58 2.06
CA LYS A 51 0.90 14.68 1.14
C LYS A 51 -0.18 14.33 0.12
N TYR A 52 -0.08 13.16 -0.52
CA TYR A 52 -1.05 12.69 -1.51
C TYR A 52 -2.47 12.63 -0.94
N PHE A 53 -2.65 12.01 0.25
CA PHE A 53 -3.97 11.86 0.86
C PHE A 53 -4.48 13.15 1.48
N SER A 54 -3.61 14.05 1.97
CA SER A 54 -4.05 15.35 2.45
C SER A 54 -4.61 16.23 1.33
N GLU A 55 -4.10 16.13 0.09
CA GLU A 55 -4.69 16.79 -1.09
C GLU A 55 -6.09 16.25 -1.43
N ARG A 56 -6.39 15.05 -0.97
CA ARG A 56 -7.67 14.36 -1.16
C ARG A 56 -8.60 14.45 0.04
N GLY A 57 -8.31 15.39 0.94
CA GLY A 57 -9.20 15.74 2.05
C GLY A 57 -9.01 14.89 3.32
N TYR A 58 -7.90 14.15 3.44
CA TYR A 58 -7.55 13.48 4.68
C TYR A 58 -6.75 14.40 5.62
N LEU A 59 -6.92 14.21 6.92
CA LEU A 59 -5.98 14.66 7.94
C LEU A 59 -4.95 13.57 8.12
N CYS A 60 -3.70 13.82 7.66
CA CYS A 60 -2.66 12.81 7.68
C CYS A 60 -1.61 13.13 8.74
N LEU A 61 -1.16 12.11 9.46
CA LEU A 61 -0.08 12.21 10.44
C LEU A 61 1.00 11.18 10.13
N SER A 62 2.26 11.59 10.21
CA SER A 62 3.40 10.70 10.30
C SER A 62 4.20 11.05 11.56
N TYR A 63 4.78 10.07 12.24
CA TYR A 63 5.43 10.26 13.53
C TYR A 63 6.64 9.34 13.68
N ASN A 64 7.51 9.66 14.62
CA ASN A 64 8.67 8.86 14.95
C ASN A 64 8.40 8.01 16.19
N PHE A 65 8.67 6.71 16.10
CA PHE A 65 8.62 5.82 17.25
C PHE A 65 9.66 6.19 18.30
N CYS A 66 9.35 6.01 19.57
CA CYS A 66 10.29 6.18 20.68
C CYS A 66 11.46 5.19 20.56
N GLY A 67 12.69 5.71 20.44
CA GLY A 67 13.89 4.91 20.19
C GLY A 67 14.01 4.36 18.75
N GLY A 68 12.98 4.52 17.94
CA GLY A 68 12.88 3.86 16.62
C GLY A 68 13.41 4.65 15.44
N GLY A 69 13.54 5.96 15.54
CA GLY A 69 13.96 6.80 14.42
C GLY A 69 13.80 8.28 14.71
N GLY A 70 14.07 9.08 13.68
CA GLY A 70 14.05 10.52 13.77
C GLY A 70 15.42 11.11 14.13
N ARG A 71 15.64 12.34 13.68
CA ARG A 71 16.86 13.10 13.94
C ARG A 71 16.53 14.56 14.17
N GLY A 72 17.38 15.23 14.98
CA GLY A 72 17.24 16.65 15.25
C GLY A 72 15.90 17.01 15.89
N GLU A 73 15.19 18.01 15.33
CA GLU A 73 13.96 18.54 15.92
C GLU A 73 12.79 17.54 15.91
N LEU A 74 12.83 16.54 15.05
CA LEU A 74 11.78 15.51 14.93
C LEU A 74 12.09 14.23 15.73
N GLN A 75 13.19 14.19 16.48
CA GLN A 75 13.54 13.03 17.28
C GLN A 75 12.55 12.85 18.43
N SER A 76 11.92 11.67 18.50
CA SER A 76 11.17 11.21 19.68
C SER A 76 12.12 10.75 20.78
N ASP A 77 11.65 10.72 22.03
CA ASP A 77 12.42 10.24 23.17
C ASP A 77 12.66 8.72 23.10
N GLY A 78 13.45 8.21 24.03
CA GLY A 78 13.72 6.77 24.19
C GLY A 78 15.00 6.31 23.49
N GLU A 79 15.48 5.15 23.96
CA GLU A 79 16.66 4.49 23.42
C GLU A 79 16.27 3.32 22.52
N SER A 80 16.97 3.12 21.43
CA SER A 80 16.67 2.03 20.49
C SER A 80 16.86 0.63 21.12
N THR A 81 17.67 0.53 22.17
CA THR A 81 17.83 -0.69 22.97
C THR A 81 16.61 -1.02 23.83
N GLU A 82 15.72 -0.05 24.05
CA GLU A 82 14.47 -0.23 24.80
C GLU A 82 13.24 -0.42 23.88
N MET A 83 13.43 -0.26 22.57
CA MET A 83 12.39 -0.39 21.56
C MET A 83 12.06 -1.87 21.28
N ASN A 84 10.79 -2.14 21.03
CA ASN A 84 10.30 -3.38 20.44
C ASN A 84 8.90 -3.15 19.85
N VAL A 85 8.35 -4.14 19.17
CA VAL A 85 7.03 -4.04 18.51
C VAL A 85 5.92 -3.58 19.46
N PHE A 86 5.95 -4.01 20.73
CA PHE A 86 4.91 -3.62 21.69
C PHE A 86 5.08 -2.18 22.19
N THR A 87 6.31 -1.69 22.37
CA THR A 87 6.54 -0.29 22.73
C THR A 87 6.12 0.65 21.60
N GLU A 88 6.30 0.22 20.34
CA GLU A 88 5.85 0.96 19.15
C GLU A 88 4.32 0.94 18.99
N ILE A 89 3.64 -0.13 19.39
CA ILE A 89 2.17 -0.14 19.48
C ILE A 89 1.70 0.90 20.49
N GLU A 90 2.34 1.02 21.66
CA GLU A 90 1.98 2.04 22.65
C GLU A 90 2.24 3.48 22.12
N ASP A 91 3.28 3.68 21.30
CA ASP A 91 3.50 4.96 20.61
C ASP A 91 2.36 5.28 19.65
N LEU A 92 1.95 4.32 18.81
CA LEU A 92 0.83 4.52 17.89
C LEU A 92 -0.49 4.77 18.62
N LEU A 93 -0.72 4.08 19.74
CA LEU A 93 -1.89 4.34 20.59
C LEU A 93 -1.89 5.78 21.13
N ALA A 94 -0.75 6.31 21.56
CA ALA A 94 -0.61 7.69 22.03
C ALA A 94 -0.88 8.69 20.88
N VAL A 95 -0.45 8.41 19.65
CA VAL A 95 -0.77 9.24 18.49
C VAL A 95 -2.25 9.19 18.15
N ILE A 96 -2.90 8.02 18.25
CA ILE A 96 -4.36 7.88 18.05
C ILE A 96 -5.12 8.71 19.10
N GLU A 97 -4.72 8.67 20.37
CA GLU A 97 -5.34 9.49 21.42
C GLU A 97 -5.14 11.00 21.17
N TYR A 98 -3.96 11.41 20.67
CA TYR A 98 -3.71 12.79 20.27
C TYR A 98 -4.68 13.22 19.16
N VAL A 99 -4.88 12.40 18.14
CA VAL A 99 -5.83 12.67 17.03
C VAL A 99 -7.26 12.85 17.53
N LYS A 100 -7.70 12.06 18.52
CA LYS A 100 -9.03 12.20 19.10
C LYS A 100 -9.28 13.54 19.78
N GLY A 101 -8.21 14.24 20.18
CA GLY A 101 -8.26 15.59 20.71
C GLY A 101 -8.36 16.70 19.65
N LEU A 102 -8.22 16.38 18.36
CA LEU A 102 -8.27 17.36 17.27
C LEU A 102 -9.72 17.56 16.79
N GLU A 103 -10.20 18.80 16.87
CA GLU A 103 -11.59 19.16 16.48
C GLU A 103 -11.88 18.83 15.00
N CYS A 104 -10.88 18.93 14.14
CA CYS A 104 -11.00 18.65 12.70
C CYS A 104 -10.93 17.17 12.32
N ALA A 105 -10.66 16.25 13.28
CA ALA A 105 -10.53 14.83 13.00
C ALA A 105 -11.88 14.11 13.03
N ASP A 106 -12.15 13.30 12.00
CA ASP A 106 -13.22 12.31 12.01
C ASP A 106 -12.69 11.01 12.66
N THR A 107 -12.94 10.87 13.96
CA THR A 107 -12.43 9.75 14.76
C THR A 107 -13.16 8.43 14.52
N ASP A 108 -14.26 8.45 13.79
CA ASP A 108 -14.98 7.24 13.35
C ASP A 108 -14.42 6.70 12.02
N ASN A 109 -13.53 7.46 11.36
CA ASN A 109 -12.92 7.12 10.09
C ASN A 109 -11.39 7.23 10.14
N ILE A 110 -10.77 6.37 10.98
CA ILE A 110 -9.31 6.29 11.12
C ILE A 110 -8.77 5.16 10.25
N THR A 111 -7.83 5.50 9.38
CA THR A 111 -7.00 4.55 8.62
C THR A 111 -5.62 4.47 9.25
N LEU A 112 -5.15 3.27 9.55
CA LEU A 112 -3.75 3.02 9.86
C LEU A 112 -3.04 2.58 8.58
N LEU A 113 -1.97 3.28 8.23
CA LEU A 113 -1.09 2.93 7.12
C LEU A 113 0.30 2.68 7.67
N GLY A 114 0.95 1.60 7.29
CA GLY A 114 2.30 1.33 7.77
C GLY A 114 3.17 0.61 6.76
N PHE A 115 4.45 0.94 6.78
CA PHE A 115 5.47 0.31 5.96
C PHE A 115 6.37 -0.60 6.82
N SER A 116 6.69 -1.79 6.29
CA SER A 116 7.64 -2.72 6.93
C SER A 116 7.29 -3.01 8.40
N GLN A 117 8.17 -2.70 9.36
CA GLN A 117 7.89 -2.83 10.80
C GLN A 117 6.67 -1.99 11.20
N GLY A 118 6.57 -0.74 10.72
CA GLY A 118 5.38 0.10 10.94
C GLY A 118 4.09 -0.51 10.40
N GLY A 119 4.16 -1.27 9.30
CA GLY A 119 3.04 -2.05 8.78
C GLY A 119 2.60 -3.16 9.73
N PHE A 120 3.55 -3.89 10.29
CA PHE A 120 3.27 -4.91 11.28
C PHE A 120 2.70 -4.33 12.60
N VAL A 121 3.29 -3.24 13.09
CA VAL A 121 2.80 -2.49 14.26
C VAL A 121 1.37 -1.96 14.03
N SER A 122 1.10 -1.40 12.85
CA SER A 122 -0.24 -0.93 12.47
C SER A 122 -1.26 -2.06 12.46
N GLY A 123 -0.90 -3.24 11.93
CA GLY A 123 -1.76 -4.42 11.93
C GLY A 123 -2.10 -4.91 13.34
N LEU A 124 -1.10 -5.01 14.21
CA LEU A 124 -1.29 -5.42 15.62
C LEU A 124 -2.10 -4.38 16.40
N THR A 125 -1.89 -3.09 16.14
CA THR A 125 -2.66 -2.01 16.78
C THR A 125 -4.12 -2.03 16.30
N ALA A 126 -4.37 -2.20 15.01
CA ALA A 126 -5.72 -2.34 14.47
C ALA A 126 -6.46 -3.52 15.12
N SER A 127 -5.77 -4.65 15.29
CA SER A 127 -6.33 -5.84 15.94
C SER A 127 -6.72 -5.61 17.41
N ARG A 128 -5.99 -4.77 18.13
CA ARG A 128 -6.31 -4.39 19.52
C ARG A 128 -7.48 -3.42 19.62
N LEU A 129 -7.59 -2.48 18.69
CA LEU A 129 -8.61 -1.43 18.69
C LEU A 129 -9.90 -1.84 17.97
N ASN A 130 -9.79 -2.74 17.01
CA ASN A 130 -10.85 -3.31 16.19
C ASN A 130 -11.81 -2.25 15.61
N GLU A 131 -13.05 -2.17 16.08
CA GLU A 131 -14.11 -1.29 15.55
C GLU A 131 -13.77 0.22 15.53
N LYS A 132 -12.70 0.63 16.22
CA LYS A 132 -12.23 2.02 16.22
C LYS A 132 -11.34 2.36 15.02
N ILE A 133 -10.95 1.36 14.24
CA ILE A 133 -10.14 1.52 13.03
C ILE A 133 -10.98 1.10 11.83
N ALA A 134 -11.21 2.04 10.93
CA ALA A 134 -12.02 1.80 9.73
C ALA A 134 -11.25 0.98 8.67
N ASN A 135 -9.99 1.33 8.43
CA ASN A 135 -9.18 0.68 7.40
C ASN A 135 -7.75 0.45 7.90
N LEU A 136 -7.14 -0.61 7.41
CA LEU A 136 -5.74 -0.96 7.63
C LEU A 136 -5.05 -1.13 6.27
N VAL A 137 -3.96 -0.40 6.05
CA VAL A 137 -3.10 -0.52 4.87
C VAL A 137 -1.71 -0.93 5.33
N MET A 138 -1.26 -2.09 4.90
CA MET A 138 0.06 -2.63 5.24
C MET A 138 0.90 -2.79 3.98
N ILE A 139 2.03 -2.09 3.91
CA ILE A 139 2.97 -2.11 2.79
C ILE A 139 4.20 -2.89 3.21
N CYS A 140 4.49 -4.00 2.54
CA CYS A 140 5.61 -4.90 2.84
C CYS A 140 5.76 -5.20 4.34
N PRO A 141 4.68 -5.50 5.10
CA PRO A 141 4.73 -5.57 6.57
C PRO A 141 5.72 -6.63 7.05
N ALA A 142 6.52 -6.28 8.06
CA ALA A 142 7.56 -7.15 8.62
C ALA A 142 7.00 -8.27 9.54
N ILE A 143 6.05 -9.03 9.03
CA ILE A 143 5.40 -10.15 9.74
C ILE A 143 6.40 -11.27 10.07
N CYS A 144 7.56 -11.29 9.40
CA CYS A 144 8.66 -12.21 9.65
C CYS A 144 9.37 -12.01 10.99
N ILE A 145 9.15 -10.89 11.69
CA ILE A 145 9.88 -10.53 12.92
C ILE A 145 9.88 -11.66 13.97
N PRO A 146 8.77 -12.31 14.32
CA PRO A 146 8.78 -13.41 15.29
C PRO A 146 9.58 -14.63 14.80
N ASP A 147 9.49 -14.99 13.52
CA ASP A 147 10.27 -16.09 12.94
C ASP A 147 11.76 -15.76 12.93
N HIS A 148 12.11 -14.53 12.55
CA HIS A 148 13.50 -14.08 12.59
C HIS A 148 14.08 -14.12 14.01
N ALA A 149 13.30 -13.71 15.03
CA ALA A 149 13.72 -13.83 16.41
C ALA A 149 14.02 -15.29 16.79
N ARG A 150 13.14 -16.22 16.45
CA ARG A 150 13.35 -17.68 16.68
C ARG A 150 14.56 -18.25 15.94
N LEU A 151 15.00 -17.60 14.87
CA LEU A 151 16.20 -17.97 14.10
C LEU A 151 17.47 -17.24 14.56
N GLY A 152 17.41 -16.45 15.64
CA GLY A 152 18.55 -15.65 16.10
C GLY A 152 18.92 -14.51 15.15
N MET A 153 17.91 -13.90 14.53
CA MET A 153 18.11 -12.82 13.58
C MET A 153 17.06 -11.72 13.78
N LEU A 154 17.46 -10.51 14.14
CA LEU A 154 16.59 -9.34 14.23
C LEU A 154 17.31 -8.08 13.72
N GLY A 155 16.56 -7.17 13.11
CA GLY A 155 17.10 -5.94 12.53
C GLY A 155 18.15 -6.19 11.43
N GLY A 156 18.11 -7.37 10.77
CA GLY A 156 19.10 -7.80 9.77
C GLY A 156 20.42 -8.32 10.36
N ALA A 157 20.56 -8.36 11.70
CA ALA A 157 21.73 -8.88 12.39
C ALA A 157 21.47 -10.28 12.99
N LYS A 158 22.50 -11.13 12.95
CA LYS A 158 22.47 -12.47 13.59
C LYS A 158 23.08 -12.41 14.97
N TYR A 159 22.55 -13.22 15.89
CA TYR A 159 23.04 -13.39 17.25
C TYR A 159 22.88 -14.86 17.70
N ASP A 160 23.63 -15.22 18.73
CA ASP A 160 23.64 -16.57 19.31
C ASP A 160 22.42 -16.77 20.21
N LEU A 161 21.57 -17.75 19.90
CA LEU A 161 20.38 -18.08 20.68
C LEU A 161 20.71 -18.72 22.04
N ASP A 162 21.83 -19.42 22.15
CA ASP A 162 22.29 -20.03 23.42
C ASP A 162 22.87 -18.98 24.36
N ASN A 163 23.31 -17.83 23.83
CA ASN A 163 23.88 -16.72 24.61
C ASN A 163 23.47 -15.38 23.98
N ILE A 164 22.18 -15.03 24.10
CA ILE A 164 21.63 -13.79 23.53
C ILE A 164 22.30 -12.58 24.20
N PRO A 165 22.99 -11.70 23.45
CA PRO A 165 23.62 -10.52 24.01
C PRO A 165 22.58 -9.53 24.55
N GLU A 166 23.00 -8.65 25.49
CA GLU A 166 22.13 -7.58 26.03
C GLU A 166 21.67 -6.61 24.93
N SER A 167 22.55 -6.36 23.94
CA SER A 167 22.26 -5.57 22.76
C SER A 167 23.18 -5.93 21.60
N TRP A 168 22.78 -5.61 20.38
CA TRP A 168 23.60 -5.80 19.18
C TRP A 168 23.36 -4.74 18.14
N ALA A 169 24.40 -4.45 17.35
CA ALA A 169 24.32 -3.52 16.23
C ALA A 169 23.70 -4.16 15.00
N CYS A 170 22.79 -3.43 14.37
CA CYS A 170 22.17 -3.77 13.09
C CYS A 170 22.97 -3.18 11.92
N PRO A 171 22.86 -3.75 10.70
CA PRO A 171 23.58 -3.25 9.51
C PRO A 171 23.32 -1.78 9.18
N ASN A 172 22.13 -1.25 9.52
CA ASN A 172 21.76 0.16 9.34
C ASN A 172 22.32 1.10 10.42
N GLY A 173 23.11 0.59 11.37
CA GLY A 173 23.74 1.35 12.45
C GLY A 173 22.89 1.50 13.72
N MET A 174 21.65 1.03 13.74
CA MET A 174 20.87 0.97 14.98
C MET A 174 21.42 -0.10 15.93
N VAL A 175 21.22 0.10 17.22
CA VAL A 175 21.50 -0.90 18.25
C VAL A 175 20.18 -1.30 18.88
N ILE A 176 19.82 -2.59 18.84
CA ILE A 176 18.61 -3.09 19.49
C ILE A 176 18.96 -3.97 20.70
N GLY A 177 18.06 -4.01 21.67
CA GLY A 177 18.25 -4.73 22.93
C GLY A 177 17.65 -6.13 22.91
N ARG A 178 18.11 -7.00 23.80
CA ARG A 178 17.59 -8.36 24.03
C ARG A 178 16.09 -8.39 24.21
N GLN A 179 15.51 -7.38 24.83
CA GLN A 179 14.07 -7.28 25.04
C GLN A 179 13.24 -7.28 23.75
N PHE A 180 13.83 -6.89 22.60
CA PHE A 180 13.12 -7.02 21.32
C PHE A 180 12.89 -8.50 21.00
N HIS A 181 13.93 -9.33 21.11
CA HIS A 181 13.82 -10.78 20.95
C HIS A 181 12.80 -11.38 21.92
N GLU A 182 12.93 -11.07 23.22
CA GLU A 182 12.06 -11.61 24.26
C GLU A 182 10.58 -11.25 24.05
N ALA A 183 10.34 -10.06 23.53
CA ALA A 183 8.98 -9.58 23.27
C ALA A 183 8.26 -10.34 22.14
N VAL A 184 8.98 -10.80 21.09
CA VAL A 184 8.34 -11.29 19.87
C VAL A 184 8.52 -12.78 19.61
N LYS A 185 9.51 -13.47 20.24
CA LYS A 185 9.88 -14.86 19.94
C LYS A 185 8.72 -15.86 20.04
N ASP A 186 7.80 -15.65 20.97
CA ASP A 186 6.69 -16.56 21.26
C ASP A 186 5.37 -16.13 20.58
N MET A 187 5.39 -15.01 19.82
CA MET A 187 4.20 -14.48 19.16
C MET A 187 3.84 -15.31 17.91
N ASP A 188 2.57 -15.62 17.74
CA ASP A 188 1.99 -15.99 16.45
C ASP A 188 1.37 -14.73 15.81
N PRO A 189 2.04 -14.12 14.81
CA PRO A 189 1.56 -12.88 14.23
C PRO A 189 0.23 -13.04 13.49
N TYR A 190 -0.04 -14.22 12.96
CA TYR A 190 -1.24 -14.50 12.16
C TYR A 190 -2.50 -14.60 13.04
N LEU A 191 -2.37 -15.23 14.20
CA LEU A 191 -3.47 -15.27 15.19
C LEU A 191 -3.79 -13.86 15.72
N GLU A 192 -2.77 -12.99 15.84
CA GLU A 192 -3.00 -11.62 16.28
C GLU A 192 -3.67 -10.80 15.17
N LEU A 193 -3.16 -10.84 13.93
CA LEU A 193 -3.71 -10.10 12.80
C LEU A 193 -5.17 -10.49 12.47
N ALA A 194 -5.52 -11.77 12.58
CA ALA A 194 -6.87 -12.29 12.34
C ALA A 194 -7.96 -11.71 13.27
N LYS A 195 -7.58 -11.07 14.37
CA LYS A 195 -8.52 -10.43 15.30
C LYS A 195 -9.12 -9.15 14.75
N PHE A 196 -8.45 -8.47 13.81
CA PHE A 196 -8.99 -7.29 13.18
C PHE A 196 -10.15 -7.65 12.24
N LYS A 197 -11.25 -6.89 12.31
CA LYS A 197 -12.48 -7.13 11.55
C LYS A 197 -12.81 -6.03 10.53
N GLY A 198 -12.03 -4.95 10.52
CA GLY A 198 -12.13 -3.89 9.52
C GLY A 198 -11.55 -4.31 8.16
N LYS A 199 -11.59 -3.38 7.21
CA LYS A 199 -11.05 -3.61 5.86
C LYS A 199 -9.53 -3.56 5.86
N VAL A 200 -8.89 -4.45 5.09
CA VAL A 200 -7.44 -4.57 4.97
C VAL A 200 -7.01 -4.45 3.52
N LEU A 201 -5.99 -3.64 3.27
CA LEU A 201 -5.20 -3.67 2.04
C LEU A 201 -3.79 -4.12 2.39
N LEU A 202 -3.35 -5.21 1.79
CA LEU A 202 -2.03 -5.79 2.00
C LEU A 202 -1.24 -5.73 0.69
N ILE A 203 -0.10 -5.04 0.70
CA ILE A 203 0.74 -4.83 -0.47
C ILE A 203 2.11 -5.48 -0.23
N ALA A 204 2.57 -6.29 -1.17
CA ALA A 204 3.83 -7.01 -1.10
C ALA A 204 4.66 -6.83 -2.37
N GLY A 205 5.98 -6.80 -2.26
CA GLY A 205 6.88 -6.90 -3.39
C GLY A 205 7.24 -8.35 -3.70
N GLU A 206 7.15 -8.75 -4.97
CA GLU A 206 7.46 -10.11 -5.41
C GLU A 206 8.94 -10.50 -5.15
N LYS A 207 9.84 -9.53 -5.34
CA LYS A 207 11.30 -9.70 -5.16
C LYS A 207 11.81 -9.03 -3.89
N ASP A 208 10.96 -8.88 -2.86
CA ASP A 208 11.35 -8.29 -1.59
C ASP A 208 12.46 -9.11 -0.91
N PRO A 209 13.70 -8.57 -0.76
CA PRO A 209 14.83 -9.28 -0.18
C PRO A 209 14.82 -9.26 1.35
N VAL A 210 13.96 -8.46 1.99
CA VAL A 210 13.89 -8.25 3.43
C VAL A 210 12.77 -9.08 4.04
N VAL A 211 11.57 -8.99 3.45
CA VAL A 211 10.39 -9.73 3.89
C VAL A 211 9.86 -10.56 2.74
N ASN A 212 10.16 -11.86 2.75
CA ASN A 212 9.65 -12.75 1.71
C ASN A 212 8.12 -12.68 1.65
N TYR A 213 7.57 -12.52 0.45
CA TYR A 213 6.12 -12.34 0.23
C TYR A 213 5.26 -13.49 0.75
N SER A 214 5.83 -14.66 1.02
CA SER A 214 5.10 -15.78 1.61
C SER A 214 4.50 -15.45 2.99
N TYR A 215 5.11 -14.52 3.73
CA TYR A 215 4.56 -14.00 4.98
C TYR A 215 3.27 -13.23 4.75
N GLN A 216 3.23 -12.40 3.70
CA GLN A 216 2.04 -11.63 3.34
C GLN A 216 0.94 -12.53 2.76
N VAL A 217 1.29 -13.53 1.94
CA VAL A 217 0.32 -14.54 1.46
C VAL A 217 -0.34 -15.26 2.63
N LYS A 218 0.46 -15.67 3.63
CA LYS A 218 -0.06 -16.32 4.83
C LYS A 218 -0.92 -15.37 5.68
N ALA A 219 -0.56 -14.08 5.75
CA ALA A 219 -1.38 -13.07 6.43
C ALA A 219 -2.71 -12.83 5.69
N TYR A 220 -2.70 -12.75 4.37
CA TYR A 220 -3.93 -12.66 3.57
C TYR A 220 -4.91 -13.79 3.91
N GLN A 221 -4.40 -15.02 4.06
CA GLN A 221 -5.20 -16.20 4.39
C GLN A 221 -5.79 -16.20 5.81
N CYS A 222 -5.33 -15.30 6.70
CA CYS A 222 -5.85 -15.17 8.06
C CYS A 222 -7.14 -14.37 8.14
N TYR A 223 -7.42 -13.55 7.13
CA TYR A 223 -8.61 -12.70 7.08
C TYR A 223 -9.80 -13.44 6.48
N GLU A 224 -11.00 -12.96 6.81
CA GLU A 224 -12.24 -13.50 6.25
C GLU A 224 -12.34 -13.21 4.74
N GLU A 225 -13.10 -14.02 4.00
CA GLU A 225 -13.31 -13.81 2.57
C GLU A 225 -13.86 -12.39 2.29
N GLY A 226 -13.20 -11.64 1.40
CA GLY A 226 -13.58 -10.27 1.03
C GLY A 226 -13.26 -9.18 2.05
N GLN A 227 -12.56 -9.53 3.17
CA GLN A 227 -12.08 -8.57 4.16
C GLN A 227 -10.75 -7.93 3.74
N CYS A 228 -9.87 -8.70 3.10
CA CYS A 228 -8.53 -8.27 2.69
C CYS A 228 -8.41 -8.25 1.17
N GLU A 229 -7.96 -7.12 0.62
CA GLU A 229 -7.44 -7.02 -0.74
C GLU A 229 -5.92 -7.26 -0.67
N PHE A 230 -5.39 -8.11 -1.54
CA PHE A 230 -3.97 -8.43 -1.60
C PHE A 230 -3.38 -8.04 -2.95
N LEU A 231 -2.37 -7.18 -2.94
CA LEU A 231 -1.65 -6.74 -4.13
C LEU A 231 -0.21 -7.24 -4.08
N MET A 232 0.15 -8.05 -5.06
CA MET A 232 1.54 -8.42 -5.33
C MET A 232 2.10 -7.47 -6.39
N ILE A 233 3.13 -6.71 -6.01
CA ILE A 233 3.84 -5.83 -6.94
C ILE A 233 4.92 -6.64 -7.64
N ARG A 234 4.75 -6.87 -8.93
CA ARG A 234 5.66 -7.66 -9.74
C ARG A 234 7.02 -6.97 -9.81
N ASP A 235 8.09 -7.74 -9.68
CA ASP A 235 9.47 -7.24 -9.58
C ASP A 235 9.73 -6.27 -8.40
N GLY A 236 8.71 -5.96 -7.60
CA GLY A 236 8.79 -5.05 -6.46
C GLY A 236 9.75 -5.56 -5.38
N GLY A 237 10.58 -4.67 -4.84
CA GLY A 237 11.47 -4.90 -3.70
C GLY A 237 10.82 -4.59 -2.37
N HIS A 238 11.67 -4.34 -1.36
CA HIS A 238 11.24 -3.85 -0.05
C HIS A 238 11.02 -2.34 -0.11
N GLY A 239 9.77 -1.93 -0.34
CA GLY A 239 9.42 -0.55 -0.68
C GLY A 239 9.42 -0.30 -2.19
N PHE A 240 8.85 0.83 -2.60
CA PHE A 240 8.56 1.12 -3.99
C PHE A 240 9.19 2.44 -4.42
N GLY A 241 9.83 2.43 -5.60
CA GLY A 241 10.45 3.61 -6.20
C GLY A 241 9.45 4.62 -6.74
N ALA A 242 9.95 5.76 -7.20
CA ALA A 242 9.15 6.86 -7.72
C ALA A 242 8.33 6.49 -8.98
N ASP A 243 8.73 5.47 -9.69
CA ASP A 243 8.07 4.91 -10.88
C ASP A 243 6.83 4.07 -10.54
N VAL A 244 6.84 3.37 -9.40
CA VAL A 244 5.75 2.50 -8.93
C VAL A 244 4.81 3.23 -7.97
N MET A 245 5.36 4.14 -7.16
CA MET A 245 4.63 4.86 -6.11
C MET A 245 3.31 5.50 -6.57
N PRO A 246 3.20 6.20 -7.72
CA PRO A 246 1.95 6.81 -8.15
C PRO A 246 0.80 5.81 -8.29
N ASN A 247 1.09 4.59 -8.73
CA ASN A 247 0.09 3.54 -8.91
C ASN A 247 -0.33 2.93 -7.58
N ILE A 248 0.62 2.74 -6.66
CA ILE A 248 0.33 2.31 -5.27
C ILE A 248 -0.61 3.32 -4.59
N LEU A 249 -0.41 4.61 -4.79
CA LEU A 249 -1.28 5.65 -4.24
C LEU A 249 -2.71 5.57 -4.81
N VAL A 250 -2.86 5.28 -6.11
CA VAL A 250 -4.18 5.06 -6.75
C VAL A 250 -4.84 3.77 -6.21
N ASP A 251 -4.07 2.70 -6.00
CA ASP A 251 -4.58 1.47 -5.41
C ASP A 251 -5.10 1.71 -3.98
N ILE A 252 -4.32 2.39 -3.14
CA ILE A 252 -4.73 2.72 -1.76
C ILE A 252 -5.96 3.64 -1.78
N GLU A 253 -5.99 4.67 -2.64
CA GLU A 253 -7.13 5.58 -2.76
C GLU A 253 -8.40 4.83 -3.17
N SER A 254 -8.31 3.96 -4.17
CA SER A 254 -9.43 3.15 -4.64
C SER A 254 -9.97 2.25 -3.54
N PHE A 255 -9.09 1.60 -2.80
CA PHE A 255 -9.47 0.80 -1.62
C PHE A 255 -10.19 1.64 -0.55
N LEU A 256 -9.66 2.83 -0.20
CA LEU A 256 -10.25 3.72 0.80
C LEU A 256 -11.61 4.28 0.36
N GLN A 257 -11.85 4.43 -0.95
CA GLN A 257 -13.15 4.77 -1.53
C GLN A 257 -14.14 3.58 -1.50
N GLY A 258 -13.74 2.42 -0.98
CA GLY A 258 -14.55 1.22 -0.89
C GLY A 258 -14.67 0.43 -2.20
N LYS A 259 -13.85 0.76 -3.20
CA LYS A 259 -13.73 -0.02 -4.43
C LYS A 259 -13.04 -1.34 -4.15
N LYS A 260 -13.33 -2.36 -4.97
CA LYS A 260 -12.65 -3.65 -4.96
C LYS A 260 -11.83 -3.83 -6.22
N ASN A 261 -10.72 -4.53 -6.13
CA ASN A 261 -10.01 -4.97 -7.33
C ASN A 261 -10.85 -6.04 -8.02
N ILE A 262 -11.52 -5.65 -9.11
CA ILE A 262 -12.42 -6.53 -9.88
C ILE A 262 -11.70 -7.35 -10.93
N MET A 263 -10.51 -6.91 -11.36
CA MET A 263 -9.69 -7.62 -12.34
C MET A 263 -8.28 -7.06 -12.37
N SER A 264 -7.28 -7.92 -12.47
CA SER A 264 -5.91 -7.57 -12.79
C SER A 264 -5.52 -8.21 -14.12
N VAL A 265 -4.99 -7.41 -15.05
CA VAL A 265 -4.58 -7.85 -16.39
C VAL A 265 -3.09 -7.66 -16.55
N ASN A 266 -2.36 -8.76 -16.73
CA ASN A 266 -0.92 -8.74 -17.02
C ASN A 266 -0.72 -8.53 -18.53
N VAL A 267 -0.04 -7.47 -18.90
CA VAL A 267 0.15 -6.99 -20.28
C VAL A 267 1.63 -7.05 -20.63
N PHE A 268 1.95 -7.60 -21.81
CA PHE A 268 3.31 -7.72 -22.35
C PHE A 268 3.37 -7.06 -23.72
N CYS A 269 4.23 -6.05 -23.85
CA CYS A 269 4.44 -5.36 -25.11
C CYS A 269 5.07 -6.29 -26.15
N THR A 270 4.50 -6.34 -27.34
CA THR A 270 4.98 -7.21 -28.41
C THR A 270 5.61 -6.42 -29.56
N LYS A 271 5.10 -5.22 -29.83
CA LYS A 271 5.55 -4.39 -30.95
C LYS A 271 5.18 -2.94 -30.72
N VAL A 272 6.01 -2.02 -31.23
CA VAL A 272 5.70 -0.59 -31.31
C VAL A 272 5.74 -0.18 -32.79
N GLU A 273 4.72 0.55 -33.24
CA GLU A 273 4.63 1.10 -34.59
C GLU A 273 4.35 2.61 -34.54
N GLU A 274 5.02 3.37 -35.38
CA GLU A 274 4.68 4.75 -35.66
C GLU A 274 3.52 4.79 -36.64
N PHE A 275 2.35 5.37 -36.24
CA PHE A 275 1.18 5.48 -37.10
C PHE A 275 1.23 6.78 -37.90
N ASP A 276 1.45 7.91 -37.23
CA ASP A 276 1.46 9.23 -37.85
C ASP A 276 2.51 10.10 -37.15
N LYS A 277 3.22 10.91 -37.96
CA LYS A 277 4.14 11.93 -37.46
C LYS A 277 4.10 13.17 -38.35
N THR A 278 3.66 14.26 -37.78
CA THR A 278 3.65 15.59 -38.38
C THR A 278 4.34 16.59 -37.42
N ASP A 279 4.50 17.85 -37.85
CA ASP A 279 5.09 18.87 -36.96
C ASP A 279 4.25 19.11 -35.69
N ASP A 280 2.92 18.89 -35.76
CA ASP A 280 1.99 19.17 -34.67
C ASP A 280 1.46 17.90 -33.97
N MET A 281 1.67 16.70 -34.52
CA MET A 281 1.11 15.47 -33.96
C MET A 281 2.06 14.29 -34.16
N HIS A 282 2.22 13.51 -33.08
CA HIS A 282 2.89 12.22 -33.13
C HIS A 282 1.98 11.13 -32.53
N ARG A 283 1.72 10.06 -33.29
CA ARG A 283 0.89 8.95 -32.87
C ARG A 283 1.60 7.62 -33.07
N ILE A 284 1.69 6.83 -31.99
CA ILE A 284 2.28 5.49 -32.00
C ILE A 284 1.26 4.47 -31.49
N GLY A 285 1.38 3.24 -31.98
CA GLY A 285 0.67 2.08 -31.48
C GLY A 285 1.60 1.15 -30.74
N VAL A 286 1.29 0.84 -29.49
CA VAL A 286 1.96 -0.18 -28.71
C VAL A 286 1.07 -1.42 -28.70
N PHE A 287 1.44 -2.43 -29.46
CA PHE A 287 0.74 -3.71 -29.53
C PHE A 287 1.16 -4.59 -28.36
N PHE A 288 0.22 -5.32 -27.81
CA PHE A 288 0.47 -6.15 -26.66
C PHE A 288 -0.35 -7.44 -26.63
N THR A 289 0.06 -8.37 -25.80
CA THR A 289 -0.65 -9.58 -25.41
C THR A 289 -0.71 -9.65 -23.90
N GLY A 290 -1.38 -10.64 -23.35
CA GLY A 290 -1.42 -10.80 -21.89
C GLY A 290 -2.50 -11.74 -21.42
N TYR A 291 -2.72 -11.72 -20.08
CA TYR A 291 -3.71 -12.58 -19.46
C TYR A 291 -4.24 -11.96 -18.15
N SER A 292 -5.37 -12.43 -17.70
CA SER A 292 -5.91 -12.25 -16.35
C SER A 292 -6.05 -13.61 -15.70
N ASP A 293 -5.66 -13.73 -14.43
CA ASP A 293 -5.70 -14.95 -13.61
C ASP A 293 -6.46 -14.76 -12.28
N GLY A 294 -7.27 -13.69 -12.22
CA GLY A 294 -8.09 -13.36 -11.04
C GLY A 294 -9.23 -14.33 -10.77
N ASP A 295 -9.82 -14.19 -9.59
CA ASP A 295 -10.93 -15.06 -9.16
C ASP A 295 -12.24 -14.79 -9.91
N ASP A 296 -12.47 -13.53 -10.33
CA ASP A 296 -13.70 -13.13 -11.03
C ASP A 296 -13.64 -13.40 -12.53
N PHE A 297 -12.41 -13.46 -13.10
CA PHE A 297 -12.19 -13.79 -14.51
C PHE A 297 -10.79 -14.34 -14.74
N ARG A 298 -10.69 -15.38 -15.57
CA ARG A 298 -9.42 -15.95 -16.06
C ARG A 298 -9.46 -16.07 -17.56
N GLY A 299 -8.47 -15.50 -18.25
CA GLY A 299 -8.45 -15.51 -19.70
C GLY A 299 -7.23 -14.85 -20.30
N ILE A 300 -7.19 -14.75 -21.61
CA ILE A 300 -6.08 -14.18 -22.39
C ILE A 300 -6.56 -13.00 -23.21
N ILE A 301 -5.65 -12.07 -23.49
CA ILE A 301 -5.88 -10.99 -24.44
C ILE A 301 -5.85 -11.56 -25.87
N LEU A 302 -6.90 -11.28 -26.63
CA LEU A 302 -6.99 -11.68 -28.04
C LEU A 302 -6.05 -10.85 -28.92
N PRO A 303 -5.60 -11.39 -30.07
CA PRO A 303 -4.80 -10.63 -31.04
C PRO A 303 -5.50 -9.34 -31.49
N GLY A 304 -4.71 -8.28 -31.70
CA GLY A 304 -5.19 -6.97 -32.14
C GLY A 304 -5.24 -5.91 -31.02
N ALA A 305 -4.91 -6.28 -29.80
CA ALA A 305 -4.80 -5.35 -28.69
C ALA A 305 -3.72 -4.28 -28.94
N CYS A 306 -4.08 -3.01 -28.75
CA CYS A 306 -3.20 -1.88 -29.01
C CYS A 306 -3.47 -0.72 -28.06
N ASP A 307 -2.41 -0.15 -27.48
CA ASP A 307 -2.45 1.15 -26.83
C ASP A 307 -2.03 2.22 -27.84
N THR A 308 -2.98 3.05 -28.24
CA THR A 308 -2.71 4.20 -29.09
C THR A 308 -2.29 5.38 -28.24
N GLN A 309 -1.07 5.82 -28.41
CA GLN A 309 -0.49 6.96 -27.71
C GLN A 309 -0.42 8.15 -28.66
N THR A 310 -1.05 9.25 -28.30
CA THR A 310 -1.13 10.44 -29.14
C THR A 310 -0.55 11.65 -28.39
N LYS A 311 0.43 12.31 -28.99
CA LYS A 311 1.01 13.58 -28.57
C LYS A 311 0.62 14.66 -29.55
N ILE A 312 0.16 15.81 -29.04
CA ILE A 312 -0.18 17.01 -29.83
C ILE A 312 0.71 18.17 -29.35
N GLY A 313 1.45 18.77 -30.26
CA GLY A 313 2.40 19.83 -29.98
C GLY A 313 3.46 19.39 -28.97
N ASP A 314 3.78 20.26 -28.00
CA ASP A 314 4.74 20.00 -26.92
C ASP A 314 4.13 19.27 -25.68
N GLY A 315 2.84 18.87 -25.77
CA GLY A 315 2.16 18.20 -24.66
C GLY A 315 2.66 16.77 -24.42
N ASP A 316 2.15 16.13 -23.37
CA ASP A 316 2.41 14.72 -23.06
C ASP A 316 1.59 13.78 -23.95
N TYR A 317 2.04 12.53 -24.06
CA TYR A 317 1.26 11.49 -24.70
C TYR A 317 -0.02 11.19 -23.92
N LYS A 318 -1.16 11.19 -24.62
CA LYS A 318 -2.42 10.65 -24.09
C LYS A 318 -2.55 9.20 -24.53
N LEU A 319 -2.86 8.33 -23.58
CA LEU A 319 -2.92 6.88 -23.75
C LEU A 319 -4.37 6.41 -23.92
N CYS A 320 -4.59 5.48 -24.85
CA CYS A 320 -5.87 4.82 -25.07
C CYS A 320 -5.63 3.37 -25.48
N ALA A 321 -5.71 2.45 -24.53
CA ALA A 321 -5.61 1.02 -24.79
C ALA A 321 -6.99 0.44 -25.15
N ASP A 322 -7.05 -0.31 -26.25
CA ASP A 322 -8.23 -1.03 -26.74
C ASP A 322 -7.88 -2.50 -26.87
N TYR A 323 -8.56 -3.37 -26.13
CA TYR A 323 -8.29 -4.80 -26.14
C TYR A 323 -9.49 -5.64 -25.72
N THR A 324 -9.47 -6.88 -26.14
CA THR A 324 -10.49 -7.88 -25.85
C THR A 324 -9.85 -9.07 -25.15
N LEU A 325 -10.46 -9.50 -24.04
CA LEU A 325 -10.11 -10.71 -23.31
C LEU A 325 -11.11 -11.82 -23.63
N SER A 326 -10.61 -13.06 -23.77
CA SER A 326 -11.43 -14.27 -23.89
C SER A 326 -11.03 -15.25 -22.80
N GLY A 327 -12.02 -15.81 -22.09
CA GLY A 327 -11.76 -16.69 -20.97
C GLY A 327 -13.03 -17.17 -20.30
N VAL A 328 -12.92 -17.41 -18.98
CA VAL A 328 -14.02 -17.89 -18.15
C VAL A 328 -14.22 -16.97 -16.93
N ASP A 329 -15.47 -16.70 -16.61
CA ASP A 329 -15.85 -15.97 -15.41
C ASP A 329 -15.89 -16.86 -14.16
N LYS A 330 -16.17 -16.25 -12.99
CA LYS A 330 -16.28 -16.95 -11.70
C LYS A 330 -17.33 -18.09 -11.70
N GLU A 331 -18.38 -17.95 -12.53
CA GLU A 331 -19.43 -18.99 -12.71
C GLU A 331 -19.00 -20.07 -13.70
N LYS A 332 -17.73 -20.05 -14.17
CA LYS A 332 -17.14 -20.98 -15.16
C LYS A 332 -17.83 -20.92 -16.53
N GLN A 333 -18.42 -19.79 -16.88
CA GLN A 333 -18.98 -19.55 -18.20
C GLN A 333 -17.91 -18.94 -19.11
N GLU A 334 -17.77 -19.47 -20.32
CA GLU A 334 -16.96 -18.84 -21.37
C GLU A 334 -17.52 -17.46 -21.68
N CYS A 335 -16.64 -16.46 -21.76
CA CYS A 335 -17.07 -15.10 -22.04
C CYS A 335 -15.95 -14.25 -22.66
N ILE A 336 -16.40 -13.13 -23.22
CA ILE A 336 -15.56 -12.09 -23.79
C ILE A 336 -15.73 -10.81 -22.99
N ILE A 337 -14.61 -10.13 -22.74
CA ILE A 337 -14.58 -8.81 -22.09
C ILE A 337 -13.84 -7.85 -23.01
N HIS A 338 -14.51 -6.79 -23.44
CA HIS A 338 -13.89 -5.69 -24.20
C HIS A 338 -13.59 -4.53 -23.25
N VAL A 339 -12.38 -4.02 -23.31
CA VAL A 339 -11.88 -2.94 -22.46
C VAL A 339 -11.29 -1.83 -23.31
N ILE A 340 -11.79 -0.61 -23.10
CA ILE A 340 -11.16 0.61 -23.63
C ILE A 340 -10.68 1.42 -22.43
N ASN A 341 -9.38 1.44 -22.18
CA ASN A 341 -8.77 2.13 -21.05
C ASN A 341 -8.15 3.45 -21.48
N LYS A 342 -8.75 4.57 -21.08
CA LYS A 342 -8.33 5.93 -21.45
C LYS A 342 -7.83 6.70 -20.26
N GLN A 343 -6.76 7.46 -20.48
CA GLN A 343 -6.32 8.49 -19.53
C GLN A 343 -7.28 9.69 -19.61
N ALA A 344 -7.88 10.04 -18.46
CA ALA A 344 -8.77 11.19 -18.32
C ALA A 344 -7.98 12.49 -18.07
N GLU A 345 -8.66 13.64 -18.09
CA GLU A 345 -8.02 14.96 -17.86
C GLU A 345 -7.46 15.11 -16.44
N ASP A 346 -8.02 14.40 -15.47
CA ASP A 346 -7.56 14.35 -14.09
C ASP A 346 -6.31 13.46 -13.88
N GLY A 347 -5.80 12.85 -14.96
CA GLY A 347 -4.62 11.97 -14.95
C GLY A 347 -4.92 10.50 -14.63
N TYR A 348 -6.13 10.18 -14.16
CA TYR A 348 -6.52 8.79 -13.90
C TYR A 348 -6.88 8.04 -15.18
N PHE A 349 -6.70 6.74 -15.17
CA PHE A 349 -7.21 5.86 -16.22
C PHE A 349 -8.64 5.43 -15.86
N ARG A 350 -9.58 5.67 -16.78
CA ARG A 350 -11.00 5.34 -16.61
C ARG A 350 -11.45 4.38 -17.69
N PRO A 351 -11.41 3.07 -17.41
CA PRO A 351 -11.78 2.06 -18.40
C PRO A 351 -13.30 2.01 -18.60
N THR A 352 -13.69 1.85 -19.87
CA THR A 352 -15.02 1.38 -20.25
C THR A 352 -14.92 -0.11 -20.49
N ILE A 353 -15.82 -0.89 -19.87
CA ILE A 353 -15.81 -2.35 -19.93
C ILE A 353 -17.16 -2.82 -20.43
N ASP A 354 -17.18 -3.70 -21.42
CA ASP A 354 -18.35 -4.44 -21.89
C ASP A 354 -18.07 -5.94 -21.92
N SER A 355 -19.10 -6.76 -21.71
CA SER A 355 -18.97 -8.22 -21.71
C SER A 355 -20.27 -8.91 -22.06
N ASP A 356 -20.19 -10.08 -22.66
CA ASP A 356 -21.30 -11.01 -22.86
C ASP A 356 -21.65 -11.82 -21.59
N SER A 357 -20.74 -11.89 -20.60
CA SER A 357 -21.03 -12.51 -19.30
C SER A 357 -22.03 -11.68 -18.48
N LYS A 358 -23.09 -12.35 -18.01
CA LYS A 358 -24.03 -11.75 -17.06
C LYS A 358 -23.36 -11.45 -15.72
N TYR A 359 -22.45 -12.33 -15.26
CA TYR A 359 -21.69 -12.14 -14.03
C TYR A 359 -20.85 -10.87 -14.10
N ILE A 360 -20.02 -10.72 -15.14
CA ILE A 360 -19.16 -9.54 -15.32
C ILE A 360 -19.98 -8.26 -15.47
N ARG A 361 -21.06 -8.26 -16.27
CA ARG A 361 -21.96 -7.09 -16.38
C ARG A 361 -22.53 -6.67 -15.02
N ASN A 362 -22.92 -7.62 -14.17
CA ASN A 362 -23.41 -7.32 -12.83
C ASN A 362 -22.31 -6.78 -11.93
N LEU A 363 -21.08 -7.33 -12.06
CA LEU A 363 -19.91 -6.92 -11.27
C LEU A 363 -19.55 -5.45 -11.51
N ILE A 364 -19.64 -4.97 -12.76
CA ILE A 364 -19.27 -3.61 -13.18
C ILE A 364 -20.43 -2.60 -13.17
N LYS A 365 -21.68 -3.06 -13.07
CA LYS A 365 -22.87 -2.24 -13.25
C LYS A 365 -22.93 -1.06 -12.28
N GLY A 366 -22.96 0.15 -12.83
CA GLY A 366 -23.11 1.39 -12.07
C GLY A 366 -21.87 1.78 -11.25
N LYS A 367 -20.74 1.12 -11.48
CA LYS A 367 -19.48 1.42 -10.80
C LYS A 367 -18.67 2.46 -11.56
N ASP A 368 -18.01 3.35 -10.82
CA ASP A 368 -16.95 4.22 -11.34
C ASP A 368 -15.63 3.44 -11.28
N ILE A 369 -15.20 2.93 -12.45
CA ILE A 369 -14.02 2.08 -12.53
C ILE A 369 -12.79 2.94 -12.79
N VAL A 370 -11.73 2.70 -11.99
CA VAL A 370 -10.43 3.33 -12.13
C VAL A 370 -9.38 2.25 -12.35
N ALA A 371 -8.41 2.52 -13.23
CA ALA A 371 -7.28 1.61 -13.44
C ALA A 371 -5.99 2.17 -12.85
N ALA A 372 -5.28 1.35 -12.07
CA ALA A 372 -3.90 1.56 -11.67
C ALA A 372 -2.97 0.76 -12.60
N LEU A 373 -1.85 1.35 -13.01
CA LEU A 373 -0.90 0.75 -13.94
C LEU A 373 0.41 0.49 -13.22
N GLU A 374 0.79 -0.76 -13.03
CA GLU A 374 2.07 -1.15 -12.44
C GLU A 374 3.02 -1.65 -13.53
N PHE A 375 4.11 -0.94 -13.75
CA PHE A 375 5.13 -1.31 -14.72
C PHE A 375 6.15 -2.29 -14.11
N PHE A 376 6.53 -3.29 -14.91
CA PHE A 376 7.59 -4.24 -14.61
C PHE A 376 8.45 -4.49 -15.85
N ASP A 377 9.54 -5.24 -15.73
CA ASP A 377 10.42 -5.52 -16.89
C ASP A 377 9.66 -6.29 -17.99
N GLY A 378 9.52 -5.65 -19.15
CA GLY A 378 8.84 -6.21 -20.33
C GLY A 378 7.32 -6.05 -20.36
N GLY A 379 6.68 -5.37 -19.38
CA GLY A 379 5.23 -5.22 -19.38
C GLY A 379 4.66 -4.33 -18.28
N LEU A 380 3.37 -4.51 -18.06
CA LEU A 380 2.66 -3.86 -16.94
C LEU A 380 1.49 -4.71 -16.46
N THR A 381 1.09 -4.52 -15.21
CA THR A 381 -0.19 -4.99 -14.67
C THR A 381 -1.17 -3.84 -14.64
N VAL A 382 -2.36 -4.03 -15.20
CA VAL A 382 -3.49 -3.11 -15.11
C VAL A 382 -4.44 -3.64 -14.03
N ARG A 383 -4.58 -2.93 -12.92
CA ARG A 383 -5.55 -3.27 -11.87
C ARG A 383 -6.79 -2.41 -12.02
N LEU A 384 -7.95 -3.05 -12.17
CA LEU A 384 -9.25 -2.40 -12.35
C LEU A 384 -10.00 -2.39 -11.01
N TRP A 385 -10.24 -1.20 -10.47
CA TRP A 385 -10.94 -0.95 -9.23
C TRP A 385 -12.36 -0.42 -9.49
N GLY A 386 -13.39 -1.05 -8.90
CA GLY A 386 -14.77 -0.62 -9.07
C GLY A 386 -15.73 -1.05 -7.94
#